data_45a6f6c8e5da3f4cc4433bfba3b2a8e3
#
_entry.id   45a6f6c8e5da3f4cc4433bfba3b2a8e3
#
_cell.length_a   1.000
_cell.length_b   1.000
_cell.length_c   1.000
_cell.angle_alpha   90.00
_cell.angle_beta   90.00
_cell.angle_gamma   90.00
#
_symmetry.space_group_name_H-M   'P 1'
#
loop_
_entity.id
_entity.type
_entity.pdbx_description
1 polymer ?
#
loop_
_entity_poly.entity_id
_entity_poly.type
_entity_poly.pdbx_seq_one_letter_code
_entity_poly.pdbx_strand_id
1 'polypeptide(L)'
;MIATSARLLRLITLLQVRREWSGAELADKLGITTRTVRRDVRKLRDLGYPVDAATGITGGYRLGVGARLPPLVFDDEEAVAIALTLRTATGSGVAGVSEAALSAMIKIEQVLPSRLRHRVNAFQFSTVTTPAAGPTVDGAVLATIGVAARDHRCLRFQYSGDSAGDTRDTEPHELVTWGMRWYLVAWDLDRGGWRTFQVDRIIPRGPTGPRFSPRQIPGGGVAALVARSVAQMWPDEARSRMQGRAAAPRRRAD
;
A
#
# COMPACT_ATOMS: atom_id res chain seq x y z
N MET A 1 1.30 -31.41 -25.43
CA MET A 1 0.54 -30.15 -25.71
C MET A 1 -0.11 -29.68 -24.44
N ILE A 2 0.15 -28.44 -23.99
CA ILE A 2 -0.51 -27.86 -22.81
C ILE A 2 -1.99 -27.65 -23.16
N ALA A 3 -2.91 -28.09 -22.28
CA ALA A 3 -4.35 -27.86 -22.46
C ALA A 3 -4.63 -26.36 -22.61
N THR A 4 -5.64 -26.00 -23.44
CA THR A 4 -5.93 -24.59 -23.74
C THR A 4 -6.15 -23.76 -22.49
N SER A 5 -6.86 -24.28 -21.48
CA SER A 5 -7.11 -23.59 -20.21
C SER A 5 -5.84 -23.32 -19.43
N ALA A 6 -4.96 -24.30 -19.28
CA ALA A 6 -3.68 -24.13 -18.61
C ALA A 6 -2.78 -23.11 -19.33
N ARG A 7 -2.84 -23.06 -20.67
CA ARG A 7 -2.10 -22.08 -21.45
C ARG A 7 -2.65 -20.66 -21.29
N LEU A 8 -3.96 -20.48 -21.21
CA LEU A 8 -4.59 -19.19 -20.94
C LEU A 8 -4.21 -18.68 -19.55
N LEU A 9 -4.19 -19.53 -18.53
CA LEU A 9 -3.70 -19.17 -17.19
C LEU A 9 -2.23 -18.73 -17.21
N ARG A 10 -1.37 -19.46 -17.91
CA ARG A 10 0.05 -19.06 -18.06
C ARG A 10 0.21 -17.73 -18.81
N LEU A 11 -0.61 -17.50 -19.86
CA LEU A 11 -0.59 -16.25 -20.59
C LEU A 11 -0.99 -15.07 -19.71
N ILE A 12 -2.04 -15.20 -18.90
CA ILE A 12 -2.45 -14.10 -18.00
C ILE A 12 -1.40 -13.84 -16.91
N THR A 13 -0.79 -14.89 -16.34
CA THR A 13 0.32 -14.72 -15.38
C THR A 13 1.49 -13.94 -15.99
N LEU A 14 1.90 -14.26 -17.23
CA LEU A 14 2.95 -13.49 -17.91
C LEU A 14 2.58 -12.02 -18.07
N LEU A 15 1.34 -11.74 -18.49
CA LEU A 15 0.84 -10.37 -18.67
C LEU A 15 0.72 -9.59 -17.33
N GLN A 16 0.60 -10.28 -16.21
CA GLN A 16 0.58 -9.67 -14.88
C GLN A 16 1.99 -9.30 -14.37
N VAL A 17 2.99 -10.14 -14.66
CA VAL A 17 4.36 -9.96 -14.16
C VAL A 17 5.09 -8.81 -14.86
N ARG A 18 4.88 -8.61 -16.15
CA ARG A 18 5.56 -7.57 -16.93
C ARG A 18 4.56 -6.74 -17.69
N ARG A 19 4.75 -5.43 -17.65
CA ARG A 19 3.83 -4.43 -18.19
C ARG A 19 3.59 -4.57 -19.70
N GLU A 20 4.55 -5.03 -20.48
CA GLU A 20 4.47 -5.14 -21.94
C GLU A 20 5.26 -6.34 -22.46
N TRP A 21 4.64 -7.09 -23.37
CA TRP A 21 5.21 -8.27 -24.00
C TRP A 21 5.01 -8.22 -25.51
N SER A 22 6.05 -8.51 -26.30
CA SER A 22 5.88 -8.72 -27.73
C SER A 22 5.19 -10.08 -27.99
N GLY A 23 4.50 -10.18 -29.13
CA GLY A 23 3.85 -11.43 -29.50
C GLY A 23 4.85 -12.57 -29.73
N ALA A 24 6.10 -12.27 -30.11
CA ALA A 24 7.17 -13.25 -30.28
C ALA A 24 7.67 -13.79 -28.93
N GLU A 25 7.92 -12.91 -27.95
CA GLU A 25 8.33 -13.32 -26.59
C GLU A 25 7.27 -14.21 -25.92
N LEU A 26 5.98 -13.85 -26.04
CA LEU A 26 4.90 -14.69 -25.54
C LEU A 26 4.82 -16.04 -26.23
N ALA A 27 5.02 -16.07 -27.55
CA ALA A 27 5.03 -17.31 -28.32
C ALA A 27 6.15 -18.24 -27.85
N ASP A 28 7.36 -17.70 -27.65
CA ASP A 28 8.53 -18.42 -27.14
C ASP A 28 8.28 -18.97 -25.73
N LYS A 29 7.88 -18.09 -24.78
CA LYS A 29 7.61 -18.47 -23.39
C LYS A 29 6.51 -19.53 -23.23
N LEU A 30 5.55 -19.54 -24.12
CA LEU A 30 4.42 -20.49 -24.09
C LEU A 30 4.64 -21.72 -24.98
N GLY A 31 5.72 -21.76 -25.79
CA GLY A 31 6.00 -22.84 -26.72
C GLY A 31 4.94 -22.96 -27.84
N ILE A 32 4.44 -21.84 -28.35
CA ILE A 32 3.36 -21.77 -29.36
C ILE A 32 3.70 -20.76 -30.46
N THR A 33 2.87 -20.69 -31.48
CA THR A 33 3.01 -19.68 -32.55
C THR A 33 2.39 -18.35 -32.16
N THR A 34 2.85 -17.24 -32.74
CA THR A 34 2.26 -15.90 -32.58
C THR A 34 0.80 -15.85 -33.01
N ARG A 35 0.38 -16.68 -33.99
CA ARG A 35 -1.02 -16.87 -34.38
C ARG A 35 -1.84 -17.43 -33.23
N THR A 36 -1.29 -18.39 -32.48
CA THR A 36 -1.95 -18.96 -31.30
C THR A 36 -2.04 -17.95 -30.18
N VAL A 37 -0.98 -17.14 -29.93
CA VAL A 37 -1.03 -16.02 -28.97
C VAL A 37 -2.16 -15.08 -29.29
N ARG A 38 -2.31 -14.62 -30.54
CA ARG A 38 -3.42 -13.74 -30.94
C ARG A 38 -4.81 -14.34 -30.67
N ARG A 39 -4.96 -15.66 -30.89
CA ARG A 39 -6.21 -16.35 -30.60
C ARG A 39 -6.49 -16.46 -29.11
N ASP A 40 -5.47 -16.74 -28.32
CA ASP A 40 -5.57 -16.86 -26.87
C ASP A 40 -5.83 -15.49 -26.20
N VAL A 41 -5.23 -14.42 -26.70
CA VAL A 41 -5.54 -13.05 -26.27
C VAL A 41 -7.01 -12.69 -26.53
N ARG A 42 -7.58 -13.07 -27.68
CA ARG A 42 -9.03 -12.86 -27.92
C ARG A 42 -9.88 -13.60 -26.89
N LYS A 43 -9.55 -14.86 -26.60
CA LYS A 43 -10.25 -15.63 -25.56
C LYS A 43 -10.15 -15.00 -24.17
N LEU A 44 -8.98 -14.42 -23.81
CA LEU A 44 -8.85 -13.68 -22.56
C LEU A 44 -9.78 -12.46 -22.53
N ARG A 45 -9.90 -11.73 -23.64
CA ARG A 45 -10.84 -10.61 -23.76
C ARG A 45 -12.30 -11.07 -23.62
N ASP A 46 -12.65 -12.18 -24.24
CA ASP A 46 -13.99 -12.79 -24.13
C ASP A 46 -14.29 -13.22 -22.67
N LEU A 47 -13.25 -13.57 -21.89
CA LEU A 47 -13.34 -13.89 -20.47
C LEU A 47 -13.32 -12.64 -19.56
N GLY A 48 -13.30 -11.43 -20.13
CA GLY A 48 -13.35 -10.17 -19.38
C GLY A 48 -11.99 -9.59 -18.97
N TYR A 49 -10.87 -10.16 -19.44
CA TYR A 49 -9.55 -9.57 -19.20
C TYR A 49 -9.27 -8.42 -20.17
N PRO A 50 -8.99 -7.21 -19.70
CA PRO A 50 -8.65 -6.07 -20.55
C PRO A 50 -7.22 -6.23 -21.09
N VAL A 51 -7.04 -6.90 -22.21
CA VAL A 51 -5.73 -7.05 -22.85
C VAL A 51 -5.64 -6.08 -24.03
N ASP A 52 -4.80 -5.05 -23.91
CA ASP A 52 -4.50 -4.09 -24.97
C ASP A 52 -3.47 -4.68 -25.94
N ALA A 53 -3.57 -4.29 -27.22
CA ALA A 53 -2.55 -4.55 -28.22
C ALA A 53 -1.95 -3.21 -28.64
N ALA A 54 -0.62 -3.03 -28.46
CA ALA A 54 0.09 -1.92 -29.04
C ALA A 54 0.34 -2.19 -30.53
N THR A 55 -0.04 -1.26 -31.37
CA THR A 55 0.24 -1.27 -32.82
C THR A 55 1.60 -0.64 -33.09
N GLY A 56 2.45 -1.27 -33.87
CA GLY A 56 3.79 -0.78 -34.26
C GLY A 56 4.73 -1.90 -34.67
N ILE A 57 5.93 -1.57 -35.11
CA ILE A 57 6.98 -2.51 -35.55
C ILE A 57 7.35 -3.49 -34.43
N THR A 58 7.19 -3.07 -33.16
CA THR A 58 7.39 -3.87 -31.96
C THR A 58 6.08 -4.25 -31.27
N GLY A 59 4.95 -4.26 -32.00
CA GLY A 59 3.60 -4.49 -31.49
C GLY A 59 3.54 -5.54 -30.38
N GLY A 60 2.97 -5.14 -29.23
CA GLY A 60 2.98 -5.92 -28.00
C GLY A 60 1.59 -6.09 -27.40
N TYR A 61 1.55 -6.86 -26.31
CA TYR A 61 0.37 -7.07 -25.48
C TYR A 61 0.64 -6.59 -24.06
N ARG A 62 -0.32 -5.94 -23.45
CA ARG A 62 -0.30 -5.52 -22.06
C ARG A 62 -1.66 -5.73 -21.41
N LEU A 63 -1.67 -5.94 -20.11
CA LEU A 63 -2.91 -5.91 -19.36
C LEU A 63 -3.35 -4.45 -19.20
N GLY A 64 -4.55 -4.13 -19.70
CA GLY A 64 -5.11 -2.79 -19.64
C GLY A 64 -5.60 -2.44 -18.23
N VAL A 65 -5.73 -1.13 -17.96
CA VAL A 65 -6.34 -0.63 -16.72
C VAL A 65 -7.86 -0.55 -16.96
N GLY A 66 -8.64 -1.36 -16.23
CA GLY A 66 -10.09 -1.34 -16.29
C GLY A 66 -10.72 -0.70 -15.05
N ALA A 67 -12.04 -0.43 -15.12
CA ALA A 67 -12.82 0.07 -13.98
C ALA A 67 -12.93 -0.95 -12.81
N ARG A 68 -12.64 -2.21 -13.05
CA ARG A 68 -12.59 -3.30 -12.06
C ARG A 68 -11.26 -4.05 -12.22
N LEU A 69 -10.72 -4.54 -11.10
CA LEU A 69 -9.59 -5.46 -11.15
C LEU A 69 -10.01 -6.74 -11.89
N PRO A 70 -9.27 -7.18 -12.92
CA PRO A 70 -9.50 -8.47 -13.52
C PRO A 70 -9.23 -9.59 -12.52
N PRO A 71 -9.72 -10.82 -12.73
CA PRO A 71 -9.32 -11.96 -11.92
C PRO A 71 -7.78 -12.07 -11.87
N LEU A 72 -7.21 -12.12 -10.68
CA LEU A 72 -5.77 -12.25 -10.47
C LEU A 72 -5.43 -13.72 -10.19
N VAL A 73 -4.32 -14.18 -10.73
CA VAL A 73 -3.77 -15.51 -10.43
C VAL A 73 -2.59 -15.30 -9.51
N PHE A 74 -2.66 -15.89 -8.32
CA PHE A 74 -1.61 -15.87 -7.32
C PHE A 74 -0.98 -17.25 -7.20
N ASP A 75 0.32 -17.29 -6.94
CA ASP A 75 0.98 -18.50 -6.48
C ASP A 75 0.75 -18.74 -4.98
N ASP A 76 1.25 -19.85 -4.46
CA ASP A 76 1.06 -20.25 -3.06
C ASP A 76 1.64 -19.25 -2.07
N GLU A 77 2.83 -18.71 -2.35
CA GLU A 77 3.53 -17.77 -1.46
C GLU A 77 2.86 -16.38 -1.49
N GLU A 78 2.45 -15.94 -2.67
CA GLU A 78 1.70 -14.69 -2.86
C GLU A 78 0.36 -14.75 -2.10
N ALA A 79 -0.38 -15.86 -2.23
CA ALA A 79 -1.66 -16.04 -1.56
C ALA A 79 -1.52 -16.02 -0.02
N VAL A 80 -0.48 -16.68 0.53
CA VAL A 80 -0.17 -16.65 1.97
C VAL A 80 0.22 -15.24 2.41
N ALA A 81 1.09 -14.55 1.66
CA ALA A 81 1.52 -13.19 1.97
C ALA A 81 0.34 -12.21 2.01
N ILE A 82 -0.57 -12.28 1.03
CA ILE A 82 -1.78 -11.46 0.99
C ILE A 82 -2.66 -11.73 2.20
N ALA A 83 -2.93 -13.01 2.52
CA ALA A 83 -3.78 -13.38 3.66
C ALA A 83 -3.20 -12.86 4.99
N LEU A 84 -1.87 -13.00 5.21
CA LEU A 84 -1.20 -12.48 6.39
C LEU A 84 -1.26 -10.95 6.48
N THR A 85 -1.03 -10.26 5.35
CA THR A 85 -1.08 -8.80 5.29
C THR A 85 -2.50 -8.28 5.57
N LEU A 86 -3.53 -8.92 5.03
CA LEU A 86 -4.92 -8.55 5.32
C LEU A 86 -5.27 -8.72 6.80
N ARG A 87 -4.77 -9.74 7.48
CA ARG A 87 -4.92 -9.89 8.94
C ARG A 87 -4.30 -8.72 9.71
N THR A 88 -3.12 -8.27 9.32
CA THR A 88 -2.48 -7.11 9.99
C THR A 88 -3.19 -5.79 9.68
N ALA A 89 -3.80 -5.68 8.51
CA ALA A 89 -4.53 -4.47 8.07
C ALA A 89 -5.80 -4.19 8.89
N THR A 90 -6.37 -5.19 9.58
CA THR A 90 -7.54 -4.98 10.47
C THR A 90 -7.25 -4.00 11.61
N GLY A 91 -5.96 -3.75 11.93
CA GLY A 91 -5.52 -2.77 12.92
C GLY A 91 -4.93 -1.49 12.32
N SER A 92 -5.15 -1.18 11.05
CA SER A 92 -4.45 -0.08 10.35
C SER A 92 -4.83 1.34 10.80
N GLY A 93 -5.92 1.50 11.57
CA GLY A 93 -6.44 2.83 11.96
C GLY A 93 -6.99 3.67 10.79
N VAL A 94 -7.27 3.05 9.63
CA VAL A 94 -7.87 3.72 8.47
C VAL A 94 -9.32 3.27 8.33
N ALA A 95 -10.24 4.24 8.26
CA ALA A 95 -11.68 3.99 8.13
C ALA A 95 -11.99 3.16 6.89
N GLY A 96 -12.82 2.13 7.03
CA GLY A 96 -13.24 1.25 5.94
C GLY A 96 -12.19 0.21 5.51
N VAL A 97 -10.90 0.39 5.83
CA VAL A 97 -9.85 -0.58 5.46
C VAL A 97 -9.99 -1.86 6.26
N SER A 98 -10.27 -1.79 7.55
CA SER A 98 -10.45 -2.97 8.41
C SER A 98 -11.59 -3.88 7.91
N GLU A 99 -12.73 -3.30 7.56
CA GLU A 99 -13.88 -4.04 7.03
C GLU A 99 -13.60 -4.63 5.64
N ALA A 100 -12.97 -3.83 4.77
CA ALA A 100 -12.56 -4.29 3.45
C ALA A 100 -11.52 -5.41 3.53
N ALA A 101 -10.53 -5.31 4.44
CA ALA A 101 -9.52 -6.32 4.67
C ALA A 101 -10.15 -7.63 5.18
N LEU A 102 -11.10 -7.54 6.13
CA LEU A 102 -11.83 -8.71 6.62
C LEU A 102 -12.65 -9.38 5.51
N SER A 103 -13.37 -8.59 4.71
CA SER A 103 -14.14 -9.10 3.58
C SER A 103 -13.25 -9.78 2.53
N ALA A 104 -12.09 -9.18 2.21
CA ALA A 104 -11.12 -9.78 1.29
C ALA A 104 -10.50 -11.06 1.85
N MET A 105 -10.17 -11.08 3.14
CA MET A 105 -9.61 -12.24 3.83
C MET A 105 -10.57 -13.43 3.78
N ILE A 106 -11.85 -13.22 4.06
CA ILE A 106 -12.89 -14.27 4.00
C ILE A 106 -12.93 -14.88 2.59
N LYS A 107 -12.91 -14.06 1.54
CA LYS A 107 -12.92 -14.54 0.14
C LYS A 107 -11.68 -15.37 -0.19
N ILE A 108 -10.51 -14.95 0.27
CA ILE A 108 -9.25 -15.68 0.04
C ILE A 108 -9.26 -17.00 0.82
N GLU A 109 -9.66 -17.01 2.09
CA GLU A 109 -9.71 -18.22 2.91
C GLU A 109 -10.65 -19.28 2.34
N GLN A 110 -11.75 -18.89 1.67
CA GLN A 110 -12.66 -19.82 1.02
C GLN A 110 -12.04 -20.58 -0.15
N VAL A 111 -11.11 -19.96 -0.88
CA VAL A 111 -10.46 -20.56 -2.06
C VAL A 111 -9.08 -21.15 -1.76
N LEU A 112 -8.49 -20.85 -0.60
CA LEU A 112 -7.20 -21.39 -0.21
C LEU A 112 -7.26 -22.92 -0.01
N PRO A 113 -6.32 -23.69 -0.60
CA PRO A 113 -6.12 -25.09 -0.28
C PRO A 113 -5.87 -25.30 1.23
N SER A 114 -6.29 -26.45 1.77
CA SER A 114 -6.16 -26.74 3.21
C SER A 114 -4.73 -26.59 3.74
N ARG A 115 -3.72 -27.01 2.98
CA ARG A 115 -2.30 -26.87 3.33
C ARG A 115 -1.87 -25.40 3.51
N LEU A 116 -2.35 -24.47 2.68
CA LEU A 116 -2.05 -23.06 2.79
C LEU A 116 -2.84 -22.39 3.91
N ARG A 117 -4.07 -22.82 4.11
CA ARG A 117 -4.91 -22.38 5.23
C ARG A 117 -4.27 -22.73 6.58
N HIS A 118 -3.67 -23.93 6.71
CA HIS A 118 -2.89 -24.30 7.89
C HIS A 118 -1.67 -23.40 8.08
N ARG A 119 -0.95 -23.06 7.01
CA ARG A 119 0.18 -22.12 7.08
C ARG A 119 -0.27 -20.73 7.57
N VAL A 120 -1.33 -20.16 7.00
CA VAL A 120 -1.88 -18.87 7.43
C VAL A 120 -2.33 -18.92 8.91
N ASN A 121 -2.93 -20.03 9.35
CA ASN A 121 -3.39 -20.20 10.72
C ASN A 121 -2.25 -20.48 11.72
N ALA A 122 -1.13 -21.06 11.27
CA ALA A 122 0.05 -21.27 12.13
C ALA A 122 0.69 -19.93 12.55
N PHE A 123 0.51 -18.86 11.77
CA PHE A 123 0.81 -17.50 12.19
C PHE A 123 -0.35 -16.96 13.06
N GLN A 124 -0.60 -17.62 14.20
CA GLN A 124 -1.46 -17.05 15.22
C GLN A 124 -0.75 -15.85 15.83
N PHE A 125 -0.94 -14.69 15.22
CA PHE A 125 -0.72 -13.46 15.94
C PHE A 125 -1.81 -13.41 17.02
N SER A 126 -1.43 -13.65 18.27
CA SER A 126 -2.18 -13.09 19.37
C SER A 126 -2.08 -11.58 19.21
N THR A 127 -2.94 -11.03 18.36
CA THR A 127 -3.19 -9.60 18.38
C THR A 127 -3.86 -9.39 19.73
N VAL A 128 -3.05 -9.13 20.76
CA VAL A 128 -3.57 -8.49 21.95
C VAL A 128 -4.10 -7.17 21.43
N THR A 129 -5.37 -7.17 21.09
CA THR A 129 -6.11 -5.96 20.79
C THR A 129 -6.12 -5.20 22.09
N THR A 130 -5.06 -4.44 22.33
CA THR A 130 -5.14 -3.37 23.32
C THR A 130 -6.32 -2.52 22.84
N PRO A 131 -7.32 -2.26 23.70
CA PRO A 131 -8.48 -1.44 23.34
C PRO A 131 -8.13 0.04 23.14
N ALA A 132 -6.88 0.39 23.01
CA ALA A 132 -6.46 1.68 22.49
C ALA A 132 -6.70 1.68 20.97
N ALA A 133 -7.98 1.82 20.60
CA ALA A 133 -8.32 2.25 19.27
C ALA A 133 -7.59 3.58 19.05
N GLY A 134 -6.49 3.51 18.29
CA GLY A 134 -5.87 4.72 17.78
C GLY A 134 -6.93 5.49 17.00
N PRO A 135 -6.82 6.81 16.87
CA PRO A 135 -7.79 7.59 16.11
C PRO A 135 -7.85 7.05 14.68
N THR A 136 -9.05 6.90 14.19
CA THR A 136 -9.31 6.44 12.83
C THR A 136 -9.12 7.60 11.87
N VAL A 137 -8.38 7.37 10.79
CA VAL A 137 -8.15 8.35 9.72
C VAL A 137 -9.03 8.02 8.52
N ASP A 138 -9.65 9.04 7.92
CA ASP A 138 -10.39 8.88 6.67
C ASP A 138 -9.42 8.57 5.52
N GLY A 139 -9.69 7.52 4.77
CA GLY A 139 -8.90 7.13 3.59
C GLY A 139 -8.85 8.23 2.52
N ALA A 140 -9.88 9.06 2.38
CA ALA A 140 -9.90 10.20 1.46
C ALA A 140 -8.91 11.29 1.88
N VAL A 141 -8.74 11.52 3.18
CA VAL A 141 -7.73 12.46 3.72
C VAL A 141 -6.32 11.95 3.40
N LEU A 142 -6.05 10.66 3.65
CA LEU A 142 -4.77 10.04 3.32
C LEU A 142 -4.47 10.13 1.82
N ALA A 143 -5.45 9.85 0.96
CA ALA A 143 -5.30 9.95 -0.48
C ALA A 143 -4.99 11.38 -0.91
N THR A 144 -5.70 12.38 -0.38
CA THR A 144 -5.47 13.80 -0.68
C THR A 144 -4.05 14.23 -0.31
N ILE A 145 -3.59 13.88 0.89
CA ILE A 145 -2.24 14.19 1.36
C ILE A 145 -1.20 13.46 0.50
N GLY A 146 -1.42 12.17 0.22
CA GLY A 146 -0.52 11.35 -0.58
C GLY A 146 -0.34 11.87 -2.01
N VAL A 147 -1.43 12.31 -2.65
CA VAL A 147 -1.38 12.94 -3.98
C VAL A 147 -0.62 14.26 -3.92
N ALA A 148 -0.89 15.12 -2.93
CA ALA A 148 -0.21 16.40 -2.77
C ALA A 148 1.31 16.22 -2.57
N ALA A 149 1.72 15.27 -1.73
CA ALA A 149 3.13 14.96 -1.49
C ALA A 149 3.82 14.41 -2.75
N ARG A 150 3.20 13.42 -3.43
CA ARG A 150 3.74 12.83 -4.66
C ARG A 150 3.91 13.85 -5.78
N ASP A 151 2.93 14.74 -5.96
CA ASP A 151 2.90 15.73 -7.04
C ASP A 151 3.62 17.05 -6.64
N HIS A 152 4.23 17.07 -5.45
CA HIS A 152 4.92 18.23 -4.85
C HIS A 152 4.06 19.50 -4.89
N ARG A 153 2.81 19.39 -4.42
CA ARG A 153 1.88 20.52 -4.34
C ARG A 153 1.66 20.94 -2.90
N CYS A 154 1.66 22.23 -2.66
CA CYS A 154 1.30 22.79 -1.36
C CYS A 154 -0.08 22.32 -0.93
N LEU A 155 -0.21 22.05 0.36
CA LEU A 155 -1.46 21.58 0.98
C LEU A 155 -1.88 22.54 2.09
N ARG A 156 -3.09 23.07 1.97
CA ARG A 156 -3.74 23.85 3.01
C ARG A 156 -4.70 22.98 3.79
N PHE A 157 -4.63 23.01 5.11
CA PHE A 157 -5.54 22.28 5.98
C PHE A 157 -5.78 23.01 7.29
N GLN A 158 -6.92 22.70 7.90
CA GLN A 158 -7.21 23.06 9.27
C GLN A 158 -6.64 21.99 10.19
N TYR A 159 -5.90 22.38 11.22
CA TYR A 159 -5.29 21.47 12.17
C TYR A 159 -5.91 21.65 13.56
N SER A 160 -6.48 20.57 14.10
CA SER A 160 -7.03 20.53 15.45
C SER A 160 -5.92 20.16 16.44
N GLY A 161 -4.99 21.07 16.68
CA GLY A 161 -3.83 20.89 17.57
C GLY A 161 -3.91 21.79 18.79
N ASP A 162 -2.81 22.56 19.02
CA ASP A 162 -2.62 23.38 20.22
C ASP A 162 -3.58 24.57 20.33
N SER A 163 -4.20 24.99 19.21
CA SER A 163 -5.23 26.04 19.17
C SER A 163 -6.30 25.59 18.20
N ALA A 164 -7.58 25.58 18.65
CA ALA A 164 -8.69 25.10 17.85
C ALA A 164 -8.79 25.86 16.52
N GLY A 165 -8.53 25.19 15.39
CA GLY A 165 -8.85 25.67 14.07
C GLY A 165 -7.76 26.44 13.34
N ASP A 166 -6.50 26.36 13.73
CA ASP A 166 -5.39 26.98 13.01
C ASP A 166 -5.27 26.40 11.58
N THR A 167 -5.41 27.26 10.58
CA THR A 167 -5.13 26.90 9.19
C THR A 167 -3.62 26.87 8.98
N ARG A 168 -3.14 25.85 8.28
CA ARG A 168 -1.73 25.64 7.94
C ARG A 168 -1.55 25.57 6.44
N ASP A 169 -0.57 26.31 5.94
CA ASP A 169 -0.06 26.17 4.58
C ASP A 169 1.26 25.38 4.64
N THR A 170 1.33 24.27 3.93
CA THR A 170 2.45 23.36 4.04
C THR A 170 2.93 22.83 2.70
N GLU A 171 4.19 22.43 2.65
CA GLU A 171 4.78 21.60 1.59
C GLU A 171 4.83 20.16 2.10
N PRO A 172 3.87 19.30 1.74
CA PRO A 172 3.82 17.91 2.20
C PRO A 172 4.94 17.09 1.54
N HIS A 173 5.70 16.33 2.33
CA HIS A 173 6.79 15.50 1.81
C HIS A 173 6.51 14.03 1.95
N GLU A 174 6.19 13.56 3.16
CA GLU A 174 5.96 12.12 3.39
C GLU A 174 4.81 11.84 4.34
N LEU A 175 4.09 10.75 4.06
CA LEU A 175 3.16 10.11 4.99
C LEU A 175 3.85 8.91 5.64
N VAL A 176 3.83 8.85 6.95
CA VAL A 176 4.46 7.77 7.72
C VAL A 176 3.52 7.22 8.77
N THR A 177 3.69 5.95 9.09
CA THR A 177 3.03 5.32 10.23
C THR A 177 4.02 5.19 11.39
N TRP A 178 3.59 5.55 12.59
CA TRP A 178 4.32 5.31 13.82
C TRP A 178 3.37 4.70 14.85
N GLY A 179 3.56 3.42 15.13
CA GLY A 179 2.58 2.65 15.86
C GLY A 179 1.28 2.50 15.08
N MET A 180 0.18 2.86 15.71
CA MET A 180 -1.18 2.82 15.14
C MET A 180 -1.64 4.19 14.59
N ARG A 181 -0.73 5.12 14.40
CA ARG A 181 -1.06 6.49 13.98
C ARG A 181 -0.36 6.89 12.70
N TRP A 182 -1.06 7.69 11.92
CA TRP A 182 -0.54 8.29 10.69
C TRP A 182 -0.04 9.71 10.95
N TYR A 183 1.11 10.03 10.36
CA TYR A 183 1.73 11.34 10.46
C TYR A 183 2.09 11.86 9.08
N LEU A 184 1.85 13.15 8.88
CA LEU A 184 2.35 13.92 7.74
C LEU A 184 3.63 14.63 8.17
N VAL A 185 4.72 14.40 7.44
CA VAL A 185 5.95 15.19 7.54
C VAL A 185 5.90 16.27 6.46
N ALA A 186 5.92 17.52 6.87
CA ALA A 186 5.80 18.67 5.97
C ALA A 186 6.66 19.84 6.42
N TRP A 187 7.01 20.70 5.49
CA TRP A 187 7.54 22.03 5.77
C TRP A 187 6.37 22.99 6.00
N ASP A 188 6.27 23.56 7.18
CA ASP A 188 5.26 24.56 7.55
C ASP A 188 5.69 25.92 6.98
N LEU A 189 4.93 26.48 6.04
CA LEU A 189 5.26 27.73 5.39
C LEU A 189 5.08 28.94 6.32
N ASP A 190 4.12 28.86 7.24
CA ASP A 190 3.84 29.95 8.18
C ASP A 190 4.92 30.08 9.26
N ARG A 191 5.51 28.94 9.66
CA ARG A 191 6.50 28.88 10.71
C ARG A 191 7.94 28.67 10.23
N GLY A 192 8.14 28.49 8.92
CA GLY A 192 9.45 28.35 8.29
C GLY A 192 10.26 27.15 8.80
N GLY A 193 9.62 25.97 9.01
CA GLY A 193 10.30 24.83 9.59
C GLY A 193 9.64 23.48 9.34
N TRP A 194 10.42 22.40 9.51
CA TRP A 194 9.93 21.02 9.47
C TRP A 194 9.02 20.72 10.65
N ARG A 195 7.87 20.14 10.35
CA ARG A 195 6.87 19.70 11.33
C ARG A 195 6.28 18.37 10.99
N THR A 196 5.80 17.72 12.05
CA THR A 196 5.07 16.46 11.95
C THR A 196 3.64 16.70 12.46
N PHE A 197 2.66 16.39 11.63
CA PHE A 197 1.24 16.56 11.93
C PHE A 197 0.57 15.20 12.06
N GLN A 198 -0.26 14.99 13.07
CA GLN A 198 -1.12 13.82 13.17
C GLN A 198 -2.23 13.92 12.13
N VAL A 199 -2.38 12.90 11.28
CA VAL A 199 -3.31 12.95 10.14
C VAL A 199 -4.77 12.93 10.60
N ASP A 200 -5.08 12.28 11.72
CA ASP A 200 -6.39 12.28 12.35
C ASP A 200 -6.89 13.67 12.80
N ARG A 201 -5.97 14.65 12.86
CA ARG A 201 -6.26 16.04 13.21
C ARG A 201 -6.25 16.99 12.01
N ILE A 202 -6.07 16.46 10.80
CA ILE A 202 -6.00 17.22 9.55
C ILE A 202 -7.37 17.24 8.87
N ILE A 203 -7.85 18.41 8.55
CA ILE A 203 -9.01 18.62 7.67
C ILE A 203 -8.53 19.40 6.45
N PRO A 204 -8.34 18.73 5.30
CA PRO A 204 -7.90 19.42 4.07
C PRO A 204 -8.89 20.54 3.69
N ARG A 205 -8.34 21.67 3.23
CA ARG A 205 -9.12 22.84 2.81
C ARG A 205 -8.80 23.21 1.38
N GLY A 206 -9.80 23.01 0.51
CA GLY A 206 -9.70 23.38 -0.89
C GLY A 206 -8.80 22.46 -1.74
N PRO A 207 -8.63 22.78 -3.01
CA PRO A 207 -7.71 22.08 -3.90
C PRO A 207 -6.25 22.30 -3.48
N THR A 208 -5.37 21.39 -3.92
CA THR A 208 -3.93 21.54 -3.70
C THR A 208 -3.38 22.82 -4.32
N GLY A 209 -2.49 23.50 -3.59
CA GLY A 209 -1.88 24.75 -4.00
C GLY A 209 -0.80 24.62 -5.12
N PRO A 210 0.07 25.64 -5.29
CA PRO A 210 1.13 25.63 -6.28
C PRO A 210 2.13 24.49 -6.03
N ARG A 211 2.96 24.21 -7.03
CA ARG A 211 4.06 23.24 -6.88
C ARG A 211 5.21 23.87 -6.10
N PHE A 212 5.89 23.04 -5.31
CA PHE A 212 7.11 23.40 -4.58
C PHE A 212 8.29 22.51 -4.99
N SER A 213 9.50 22.98 -4.73
CA SER A 213 10.71 22.16 -4.88
C SER A 213 10.97 21.35 -3.62
N PRO A 214 11.18 20.01 -3.71
CA PRO A 214 11.42 19.19 -2.55
C PRO A 214 12.59 19.68 -1.70
N ARG A 215 12.40 19.74 -0.39
CA ARG A 215 13.44 20.14 0.58
C ARG A 215 14.11 18.90 1.16
N GLN A 216 15.41 19.03 1.45
CA GLN A 216 16.11 17.96 2.19
C GLN A 216 15.66 17.93 3.64
N ILE A 217 15.30 16.74 4.12
CA ILE A 217 14.93 16.52 5.53
C ILE A 217 16.21 16.44 6.36
N PRO A 218 16.39 17.31 7.39
CA PRO A 218 17.61 17.34 8.17
C PRO A 218 17.77 16.16 9.14
N GLY A 219 19.02 15.83 9.46
CA GLY A 219 19.38 15.08 10.66
C GLY A 219 18.77 13.70 10.83
N GLY A 220 19.15 12.73 9.98
CA GLY A 220 18.77 11.33 10.13
C GLY A 220 17.49 10.93 9.41
N GLY A 221 16.94 11.81 8.56
CA GLY A 221 15.79 11.49 7.71
C GLY A 221 14.42 11.55 8.42
N VAL A 222 13.39 11.11 7.71
CA VAL A 222 11.98 11.14 8.16
C VAL A 222 11.77 10.41 9.49
N ALA A 223 12.35 9.22 9.65
CA ALA A 223 12.17 8.41 10.85
C ALA A 223 12.68 9.12 12.12
N ALA A 224 13.83 9.80 12.02
CA ALA A 224 14.40 10.55 13.16
C ALA A 224 13.57 11.80 13.50
N LEU A 225 13.02 12.46 12.47
CA LEU A 225 12.14 13.62 12.66
C LEU A 225 10.84 13.21 13.35
N VAL A 226 10.21 12.15 12.89
CA VAL A 226 8.97 11.62 13.48
C VAL A 226 9.21 11.14 14.91
N ALA A 227 10.29 10.39 15.16
CA ALA A 227 10.65 9.92 16.49
C ALA A 227 10.80 11.07 17.49
N ARG A 228 11.50 12.16 17.10
CA ARG A 228 11.64 13.36 17.94
C ARG A 228 10.29 14.03 18.22
N SER A 229 9.47 14.20 17.19
CA SER A 229 8.16 14.82 17.32
C SER A 229 7.22 13.99 18.21
N VAL A 230 7.20 12.66 18.03
CA VAL A 230 6.41 11.75 18.86
C VAL A 230 6.89 11.76 20.31
N ALA A 231 8.20 11.76 20.54
CA ALA A 231 8.78 11.86 21.89
C ALA A 231 8.38 13.16 22.60
N GLN A 232 8.22 14.26 21.88
CA GLN A 232 7.76 15.53 22.44
C GLN A 232 6.24 15.55 22.70
N MET A 233 5.44 14.96 21.80
CA MET A 233 3.97 14.89 21.93
C MET A 233 3.50 13.87 22.98
N TRP A 234 4.25 12.76 23.13
CA TRP A 234 3.89 11.61 23.96
C TRP A 234 5.09 11.07 24.72
N PRO A 235 5.57 11.76 25.77
CA PRO A 235 6.79 11.36 26.47
C PRO A 235 6.71 9.95 27.08
N ASP A 236 5.55 9.51 27.52
CA ASP A 236 5.35 8.19 28.13
C ASP A 236 5.29 7.03 27.10
N GLU A 237 4.72 7.24 25.93
CA GLU A 237 4.73 6.24 24.84
C GLU A 237 6.12 6.04 24.25
N ALA A 238 6.92 7.11 24.16
CA ALA A 238 8.30 7.03 23.70
C ALA A 238 9.16 6.22 24.68
N ARG A 239 8.98 6.40 25.99
CA ARG A 239 9.67 5.63 27.03
C ARG A 239 9.32 4.15 26.99
N SER A 240 8.05 3.80 26.87
CA SER A 240 7.59 2.42 26.82
C SER A 240 8.16 1.64 25.64
N ARG A 241 8.31 2.27 24.46
CA ARG A 241 8.90 1.64 23.27
C ARG A 241 10.42 1.51 23.30
N MET A 242 11.12 2.44 23.94
CA MET A 242 12.56 2.31 24.20
C MET A 242 12.85 1.16 25.17
N GLN A 243 12.04 0.99 26.20
CA GLN A 243 12.16 -0.10 27.17
C GLN A 243 11.85 -1.47 26.57
N GLY A 244 10.85 -1.58 25.66
CA GLY A 244 10.52 -2.82 24.95
C GLY A 244 11.63 -3.29 23.98
N ARG A 245 12.46 -2.40 23.46
CA ARG A 245 13.66 -2.75 22.68
C ARG A 245 14.86 -3.20 23.52
N ALA A 246 14.92 -2.84 24.78
CA ALA A 246 16.00 -3.23 25.69
C ALA A 246 15.79 -4.62 26.33
N ALA A 247 14.60 -5.19 26.22
CA ALA A 247 14.21 -6.48 26.80
C ALA A 247 14.37 -7.67 25.83
N ALA A 248 15.32 -7.65 24.90
CA ALA A 248 15.75 -8.86 24.21
C ALA A 248 16.52 -9.75 25.17
N PRO A 249 16.12 -11.03 25.41
CA PRO A 249 16.80 -11.88 26.36
C PRO A 249 18.22 -12.15 25.90
N ARG A 250 19.20 -11.76 26.72
CA ARG A 250 20.57 -12.24 26.59
C ARG A 250 20.52 -13.78 26.67
N ARG A 251 20.82 -14.45 25.57
CA ARG A 251 21.11 -15.88 25.57
C ARG A 251 22.20 -16.12 26.61
N ARG A 252 21.88 -16.82 27.69
CA ARG A 252 22.90 -17.43 28.53
C ARG A 252 23.62 -18.47 27.67
N ALA A 253 24.89 -18.25 27.49
CA ALA A 253 25.81 -19.30 27.12
C ALA A 253 25.99 -20.17 28.37
N ASP A 254 25.68 -21.42 28.27
CA ASP A 254 26.21 -22.59 28.98
C ASP A 254 26.28 -23.71 27.97
#